data_68ed8ce3978dacd46e3c63f9abf42829
#
_entry.id   68ed8ce3978dacd46e3c63f9abf42829
#
_cell.length_a   1.000
_cell.length_b   1.000
_cell.length_c   1.000
_cell.angle_alpha   90.00
_cell.angle_beta   90.00
_cell.angle_gamma   90.00
#
_symmetry.space_group_name_H-M   'P 1'
#
loop_
_entity.id
_entity.type
_entity.pdbx_description
1 polymer ?
#
loop_
_entity_poly.entity_id
_entity_poly.type
_entity_poly.pdbx_seq_one_letter_code
_entity_poly.pdbx_strand_id
1 'polypeptide(L)'
;ERKGVYTAKEMCRVLCLSESGYYRWLRNREKRNRRQLLAVKIDAILAEHPDNRNYGVDRVCLALEQDGVDVSRRTVYRVMKENGWLHKKRVPHGITKTTTEAQEQENILKRDFSAQRPLEKFLTDITEVQCADGKLYVSPIMDCFNGEIVALEMRDNMKKELCIDTVRQLGRIYPNLKGAVFHSDRGSQYTSAAFRAELSRRGMVQSLSGTGHCFDNARMESFFATLKKEKIYQI
;
A
#
# COMPACT_ATOMS: atom_id res chain seq x y z
N GLU A 1 4.23 18.95 -47.06
CA GLU A 1 5.38 19.79 -47.52
C GLU A 1 5.09 20.79 -48.64
N ARG A 2 3.83 21.03 -48.99
CA ARG A 2 3.45 22.12 -49.94
C ARG A 2 2.49 23.10 -49.31
N LYS A 3 2.76 23.52 -48.07
CA LYS A 3 2.08 24.63 -47.40
C LYS A 3 2.43 25.94 -48.16
N GLY A 4 1.46 26.50 -48.87
CA GLY A 4 1.61 27.80 -49.56
C GLY A 4 1.12 27.83 -51.00
N VAL A 5 0.92 26.67 -51.63
CA VAL A 5 0.45 26.61 -53.05
C VAL A 5 -1.04 26.23 -53.13
N TYR A 6 -1.54 25.41 -52.21
CA TYR A 6 -2.94 24.93 -52.21
C TYR A 6 -3.59 25.17 -50.86
N THR A 7 -4.87 25.50 -50.87
CA THR A 7 -5.66 25.58 -49.63
C THR A 7 -5.98 24.20 -49.08
N ALA A 8 -6.22 24.11 -47.75
CA ALA A 8 -6.64 22.85 -47.12
C ALA A 8 -7.90 22.26 -47.78
N LYS A 9 -8.82 23.12 -48.25
CA LYS A 9 -10.05 22.76 -48.95
C LYS A 9 -9.76 22.09 -50.30
N GLU A 10 -8.85 22.65 -51.08
CA GLU A 10 -8.45 22.07 -52.37
C GLU A 10 -7.75 20.74 -52.20
N MET A 11 -6.83 20.65 -51.21
CA MET A 11 -6.14 19.37 -50.89
C MET A 11 -7.12 18.29 -50.44
N CYS A 12 -8.07 18.63 -49.57
CA CYS A 12 -9.10 17.70 -49.13
C CYS A 12 -9.98 17.21 -50.24
N ARG A 13 -10.34 18.10 -51.20
CA ARG A 13 -11.13 17.74 -52.36
C ARG A 13 -10.39 16.75 -53.27
N VAL A 14 -9.12 17.00 -53.53
CA VAL A 14 -8.28 16.11 -54.39
C VAL A 14 -8.06 14.75 -53.74
N LEU A 15 -7.88 14.71 -52.42
CA LEU A 15 -7.63 13.50 -51.61
C LEU A 15 -8.92 12.78 -51.19
N CYS A 16 -10.09 13.27 -51.59
CA CYS A 16 -11.40 12.74 -51.18
C CYS A 16 -11.57 12.68 -49.64
N LEU A 17 -11.03 13.65 -48.90
CA LEU A 17 -11.13 13.77 -47.46
C LEU A 17 -12.10 14.88 -47.07
N SER A 18 -12.81 14.74 -45.93
CA SER A 18 -13.61 15.83 -45.37
C SER A 18 -12.70 16.88 -44.70
N GLU A 19 -12.95 18.18 -44.92
CA GLU A 19 -12.22 19.27 -44.28
C GLU A 19 -12.32 19.17 -42.74
N SER A 20 -13.51 18.83 -42.23
CA SER A 20 -13.73 18.63 -40.79
C SER A 20 -12.89 17.48 -40.25
N GLY A 21 -12.72 16.38 -41.02
CA GLY A 21 -11.85 15.26 -40.68
C GLY A 21 -10.38 15.67 -40.61
N TYR A 22 -9.92 16.44 -41.59
CA TYR A 22 -8.56 16.98 -41.65
C TYR A 22 -8.24 17.88 -40.43
N TYR A 23 -9.10 18.85 -40.11
CA TYR A 23 -8.88 19.73 -38.97
C TYR A 23 -9.02 19.01 -37.61
N ARG A 24 -9.88 17.97 -37.55
CA ARG A 24 -9.95 17.09 -36.39
C ARG A 24 -8.65 16.30 -36.19
N TRP A 25 -8.08 15.77 -37.28
CA TRP A 25 -6.79 15.08 -37.28
C TRP A 25 -5.66 15.99 -36.85
N LEU A 26 -5.56 17.23 -37.36
CA LEU A 26 -4.56 18.21 -36.95
C LEU A 26 -4.62 18.50 -35.45
N ARG A 27 -5.81 18.80 -34.93
CA ARG A 27 -6.00 19.02 -33.48
C ARG A 27 -5.63 17.81 -32.63
N ASN A 28 -5.93 16.62 -33.11
CA ASN A 28 -5.58 15.37 -32.41
C ASN A 28 -4.08 15.06 -32.50
N ARG A 29 -3.39 15.49 -33.56
CA ARG A 29 -1.94 15.34 -33.70
C ARG A 29 -1.19 16.13 -32.60
N GLU A 30 -1.56 17.35 -32.33
CA GLU A 30 -0.98 18.14 -31.25
C GLU A 30 -1.27 17.53 -29.85
N LYS A 31 -2.47 17.03 -29.65
CA LYS A 31 -2.83 16.32 -28.42
C LYS A 31 -2.03 15.04 -28.24
N ARG A 32 -1.75 14.29 -29.31
CA ARG A 32 -0.89 13.09 -29.27
C ARG A 32 0.54 13.47 -28.90
N ASN A 33 1.10 14.51 -29.51
CA ASN A 33 2.45 14.96 -29.17
C ASN A 33 2.57 15.36 -27.70
N ARG A 34 1.59 16.10 -27.17
CA ARG A 34 1.56 16.44 -25.73
C ARG A 34 1.51 15.22 -24.82
N ARG A 35 0.72 14.18 -25.19
CA ARG A 35 0.66 12.93 -24.43
C ARG A 35 1.97 12.15 -24.49
N GLN A 36 2.62 12.11 -25.65
CA GLN A 36 3.93 11.48 -25.80
C GLN A 36 5.00 12.16 -24.95
N LEU A 37 5.02 13.49 -24.95
CA LEU A 37 5.92 14.26 -24.09
C LEU A 37 5.64 14.00 -22.60
N LEU A 38 4.37 13.92 -22.22
CA LEU A 38 3.99 13.57 -20.84
C LEU A 38 4.40 12.13 -20.49
N ALA A 39 4.26 11.18 -21.44
CA ALA A 39 4.71 9.80 -21.21
C ALA A 39 6.22 9.73 -20.96
N VAL A 40 7.03 10.46 -21.72
CA VAL A 40 8.49 10.53 -21.48
C VAL A 40 8.81 11.07 -20.09
N LYS A 41 8.09 12.11 -19.63
CA LYS A 41 8.29 12.65 -18.27
C LYS A 41 7.88 11.65 -17.18
N ILE A 42 6.75 10.98 -17.35
CA ILE A 42 6.30 9.95 -16.40
C ILE A 42 7.30 8.78 -16.37
N ASP A 43 7.79 8.35 -17.52
CA ASP A 43 8.79 7.27 -17.61
C ASP A 43 10.09 7.67 -16.88
N ALA A 44 10.54 8.91 -17.04
CA ALA A 44 11.70 9.43 -16.32
C ALA A 44 11.49 9.39 -14.79
N ILE A 45 10.33 9.84 -14.29
CA ILE A 45 9.97 9.76 -12.87
C ILE A 45 9.99 8.31 -12.37
N LEU A 46 9.42 7.38 -13.15
CA LEU A 46 9.36 5.96 -12.79
C LEU A 46 10.74 5.28 -12.86
N ALA A 47 11.66 5.79 -13.68
CA ALA A 47 13.02 5.27 -13.84
C ALA A 47 14.04 5.86 -12.85
N GLU A 48 13.72 7.00 -12.20
CA GLU A 48 14.61 7.71 -11.28
C GLU A 48 15.02 6.84 -10.07
N HIS A 49 14.10 6.02 -9.57
CA HIS A 49 14.37 5.07 -8.50
C HIS A 49 13.59 3.76 -8.73
N PRO A 50 14.15 2.58 -8.39
CA PRO A 50 13.46 1.29 -8.55
C PRO A 50 12.07 1.25 -7.90
N ASP A 51 11.91 1.87 -6.74
CA ASP A 51 10.63 1.90 -6.01
C ASP A 51 9.57 2.77 -6.69
N ASN A 52 9.98 3.74 -7.54
CA ASN A 52 9.04 4.62 -8.25
C ASN A 52 8.16 3.84 -9.24
N ARG A 53 8.58 2.65 -9.68
CA ARG A 53 7.75 1.75 -10.50
C ARG A 53 6.43 1.36 -9.84
N ASN A 54 6.33 1.49 -8.51
CA ASN A 54 5.11 1.28 -7.73
C ASN A 54 4.19 2.49 -7.63
N TYR A 55 4.58 3.63 -8.22
CA TYR A 55 3.77 4.82 -8.15
C TYR A 55 2.42 4.62 -8.83
N GLY A 56 1.35 4.84 -8.06
CA GLY A 56 0.00 5.01 -8.62
C GLY A 56 -0.16 6.40 -9.22
N VAL A 57 -1.32 6.63 -9.86
CA VAL A 57 -1.64 7.89 -10.53
C VAL A 57 -1.42 9.11 -9.62
N ASP A 58 -1.80 9.01 -8.35
CA ASP A 58 -1.74 10.14 -7.42
C ASP A 58 -0.28 10.51 -7.05
N ARG A 59 0.60 9.53 -6.86
CA ARG A 59 2.04 9.78 -6.63
C ARG A 59 2.73 10.35 -7.88
N VAL A 60 2.36 9.87 -9.07
CA VAL A 60 2.86 10.42 -10.34
C VAL A 60 2.38 11.86 -10.54
N CYS A 61 1.12 12.19 -10.20
CA CYS A 61 0.64 13.57 -10.25
C CYS A 61 1.44 14.47 -9.32
N LEU A 62 1.70 14.03 -8.09
CA LEU A 62 2.49 14.79 -7.13
C LEU A 62 3.93 15.04 -7.62
N ALA A 63 4.57 14.02 -8.17
CA ALA A 63 5.93 14.17 -8.73
C ALA A 63 5.95 15.14 -9.92
N LEU A 64 4.96 15.05 -10.82
CA LEU A 64 4.83 16.00 -11.93
C LEU A 64 4.61 17.43 -11.46
N GLU A 65 3.80 17.63 -10.42
CA GLU A 65 3.57 18.93 -9.79
C GLU A 65 4.87 19.51 -9.19
N GLN A 66 5.67 18.68 -8.53
CA GLN A 66 6.99 19.05 -8.00
C GLN A 66 7.95 19.47 -9.13
N ASP A 67 7.84 18.85 -10.31
CA ASP A 67 8.59 19.21 -11.52
C ASP A 67 7.98 20.41 -12.27
N GLY A 68 6.97 21.11 -11.72
CA GLY A 68 6.30 22.24 -12.32
C GLY A 68 5.40 21.88 -13.51
N VAL A 69 4.95 20.63 -13.61
CA VAL A 69 4.07 20.16 -14.70
C VAL A 69 2.63 20.07 -14.20
N ASP A 70 1.84 21.08 -14.50
CA ASP A 70 0.40 21.07 -14.21
C ASP A 70 -0.36 20.21 -15.22
N VAL A 71 -0.91 19.08 -14.74
CA VAL A 71 -1.66 18.14 -15.57
C VAL A 71 -2.77 17.44 -14.77
N SER A 72 -3.95 17.32 -15.39
CA SER A 72 -5.08 16.69 -14.69
C SER A 72 -4.82 15.20 -14.42
N ARG A 73 -5.25 14.72 -13.25
CA ARG A 73 -5.20 13.31 -12.82
C ARG A 73 -5.76 12.36 -13.90
N ARG A 74 -6.84 12.77 -14.60
CA ARG A 74 -7.45 11.97 -15.67
C ARG A 74 -6.52 11.79 -16.87
N THR A 75 -5.71 12.80 -17.18
CA THR A 75 -4.73 12.72 -18.28
C THR A 75 -3.57 11.80 -17.89
N VAL A 76 -3.04 11.93 -16.67
CA VAL A 76 -2.00 11.04 -16.13
C VAL A 76 -2.49 9.58 -16.14
N TYR A 77 -3.69 9.31 -15.62
CA TYR A 77 -4.29 7.97 -15.64
C TYR A 77 -4.35 7.37 -17.05
N ARG A 78 -4.76 8.16 -18.06
CA ARG A 78 -4.83 7.68 -19.45
C ARG A 78 -3.46 7.34 -20.01
N VAL A 79 -2.48 8.21 -19.80
CA VAL A 79 -1.10 7.97 -20.26
C VAL A 79 -0.51 6.73 -19.57
N MET A 80 -0.66 6.60 -18.27
CA MET A 80 -0.20 5.42 -17.54
C MET A 80 -0.90 4.13 -18.00
N LYS A 81 -2.20 4.21 -18.31
CA LYS A 81 -2.96 3.07 -18.86
C LYS A 81 -2.48 2.67 -20.25
N GLU A 82 -2.28 3.66 -21.14
CA GLU A 82 -1.81 3.45 -22.52
C GLU A 82 -0.42 2.80 -22.55
N ASN A 83 0.44 3.07 -21.57
CA ASN A 83 1.80 2.53 -21.45
C ASN A 83 1.92 1.30 -20.54
N GLY A 84 0.82 0.81 -19.97
CA GLY A 84 0.83 -0.39 -19.12
C GLY A 84 1.43 -0.20 -17.72
N TRP A 85 1.57 1.04 -17.24
CA TRP A 85 2.16 1.36 -15.93
C TRP A 85 1.18 1.28 -14.76
N LEU A 86 -0.08 0.91 -15.02
CA LEU A 86 -1.07 0.72 -13.96
C LEU A 86 -1.01 -0.70 -13.39
N HIS A 87 -0.92 -0.80 -12.06
CA HIS A 87 -0.95 -2.08 -11.38
C HIS A 87 -2.34 -2.72 -11.42
N LYS A 88 -2.39 -4.04 -11.64
CA LYS A 88 -3.63 -4.82 -11.55
C LYS A 88 -4.07 -4.93 -10.10
N LYS A 89 -5.34 -4.64 -9.80
CA LYS A 89 -5.92 -4.93 -8.49
C LYS A 89 -5.97 -6.45 -8.29
N ARG A 90 -5.38 -6.92 -7.19
CA ARG A 90 -5.57 -8.31 -6.75
C ARG A 90 -6.94 -8.43 -6.08
N VAL A 91 -7.66 -9.50 -6.40
CA VAL A 91 -8.92 -9.84 -5.75
C VAL A 91 -8.58 -10.63 -4.48
N PRO A 92 -9.01 -10.19 -3.28
CA PRO A 92 -8.79 -10.96 -2.05
C PRO A 92 -9.61 -12.25 -2.08
N HIS A 93 -9.00 -13.38 -1.68
CA HIS A 93 -9.70 -14.64 -1.46
C HIS A 93 -10.32 -14.63 -0.06
N GLY A 94 -11.60 -15.03 0.03
CA GLY A 94 -12.39 -14.96 1.25
C GLY A 94 -11.97 -15.97 2.34
N ILE A 95 -12.27 -15.64 3.59
CA ILE A 95 -11.89 -16.35 4.80
C ILE A 95 -13.13 -16.83 5.59
N THR A 96 -12.96 -17.88 6.37
CA THR A 96 -13.95 -18.67 7.11
C THR A 96 -14.64 -17.89 8.24
N LYS A 97 -15.94 -18.19 8.48
CA LYS A 97 -16.79 -17.56 9.51
C LYS A 97 -16.93 -18.47 10.73
N THR A 98 -16.78 -17.92 11.93
CA THR A 98 -17.41 -18.47 13.17
C THR A 98 -17.48 -17.43 14.28
N THR A 99 -18.59 -17.36 15.00
CA THR A 99 -18.91 -16.39 16.07
C THR A 99 -19.19 -17.09 17.39
N THR A 100 -18.71 -16.52 18.53
CA THR A 100 -19.23 -16.79 19.87
C THR A 100 -19.07 -15.57 20.77
N GLU A 101 -20.07 -15.25 21.60
CA GLU A 101 -20.20 -14.07 22.47
C GLU A 101 -19.05 -13.86 23.45
N ALA A 102 -18.41 -14.93 23.94
CA ALA A 102 -17.22 -14.86 24.80
C ALA A 102 -16.00 -14.19 24.14
N GLN A 103 -15.98 -14.13 22.81
CA GLN A 103 -14.87 -13.56 22.03
C GLN A 103 -14.96 -12.05 21.90
N GLU A 104 -16.16 -11.48 22.01
CA GLU A 104 -16.37 -10.02 21.96
C GLU A 104 -15.82 -9.32 23.19
N GLN A 105 -15.81 -10.00 24.35
CA GLN A 105 -15.30 -9.45 25.61
C GLN A 105 -13.77 -9.29 25.62
N GLU A 106 -13.05 -10.07 24.82
CA GLU A 106 -11.58 -9.97 24.68
C GLU A 106 -11.15 -8.94 23.63
N ASN A 107 -12.05 -8.48 22.77
CA ASN A 107 -11.77 -7.44 21.78
C ASN A 107 -11.97 -6.04 22.42
N ILE A 108 -10.96 -5.57 23.12
CA ILE A 108 -10.96 -4.26 23.76
C ILE A 108 -10.95 -3.13 22.72
N LEU A 109 -10.28 -3.36 21.59
CA LEU A 109 -10.10 -2.32 20.57
C LEU A 109 -11.39 -2.01 19.80
N LYS A 110 -12.25 -3.02 19.55
CA LYS A 110 -13.54 -2.89 18.85
C LYS A 110 -13.49 -2.06 17.57
N ARG A 111 -12.40 -2.19 16.79
CA ARG A 111 -12.10 -1.44 15.56
C ARG A 111 -11.84 0.06 15.76
N ASP A 112 -11.75 0.52 16.99
CA ASP A 112 -11.29 1.88 17.27
C ASP A 112 -9.75 1.92 17.30
N PHE A 113 -9.17 2.18 16.14
CA PHE A 113 -7.73 2.32 15.94
C PHE A 113 -7.24 3.75 16.24
N SER A 114 -8.10 4.64 16.72
CA SER A 114 -7.67 5.98 17.11
C SER A 114 -6.89 5.92 18.42
N ALA A 115 -5.80 6.66 18.49
CA ALA A 115 -5.02 6.85 19.70
C ALA A 115 -4.81 8.36 19.90
N GLN A 116 -4.86 8.83 21.16
CA GLN A 116 -4.71 10.24 21.50
C GLN A 116 -3.23 10.64 21.63
N ARG A 117 -2.37 9.66 21.87
CA ARG A 117 -0.92 9.86 22.08
C ARG A 117 -0.14 8.66 21.55
N PRO A 118 1.17 8.85 21.28
CA PRO A 118 2.04 7.74 20.90
C PRO A 118 2.08 6.65 21.98
N LEU A 119 2.26 5.39 21.53
CA LEU A 119 2.45 4.20 22.36
C LEU A 119 1.24 3.85 23.25
N GLU A 120 0.06 4.32 22.91
CA GLU A 120 -1.19 4.02 23.63
C GLU A 120 -1.84 2.72 23.15
N LYS A 121 -1.85 2.49 21.82
CA LYS A 121 -2.42 1.30 21.20
C LYS A 121 -1.48 0.76 20.14
N PHE A 122 -1.25 -0.54 20.18
CA PHE A 122 -0.43 -1.26 19.21
C PHE A 122 -1.23 -2.29 18.44
N LEU A 123 -0.87 -2.46 17.16
CA LEU A 123 -1.33 -3.55 16.33
C LEU A 123 -0.15 -4.43 15.93
N THR A 124 -0.37 -5.73 15.87
CA THR A 124 0.61 -6.68 15.36
C THR A 124 -0.07 -7.79 14.58
N ASP A 125 0.68 -8.38 13.69
CA ASP A 125 0.31 -9.57 12.93
C ASP A 125 1.59 -10.19 12.35
N ILE A 126 1.51 -11.44 11.86
CA ILE A 126 2.62 -12.10 11.18
C ILE A 126 2.32 -12.19 9.69
N THR A 127 3.29 -11.82 8.86
CA THR A 127 3.20 -12.09 7.43
C THR A 127 4.31 -13.00 6.97
N GLU A 128 3.99 -13.89 6.02
CA GLU A 128 4.95 -14.75 5.34
C GLU A 128 5.42 -14.06 4.04
N VAL A 129 6.72 -14.14 3.79
CA VAL A 129 7.39 -13.69 2.58
C VAL A 129 8.13 -14.88 1.98
N GLN A 130 7.89 -15.16 0.71
CA GLN A 130 8.65 -16.16 -0.02
C GLN A 130 9.97 -15.54 -0.47
N CYS A 131 11.08 -16.14 -0.05
CA CYS A 131 12.45 -15.79 -0.47
C CYS A 131 13.02 -16.87 -1.40
N ALA A 132 14.14 -16.60 -2.03
CA ALA A 132 14.80 -17.56 -2.91
C ALA A 132 15.27 -18.83 -2.18
N ASP A 133 15.66 -18.69 -0.92
CA ASP A 133 16.20 -19.74 -0.03
C ASP A 133 15.19 -20.28 0.99
N GLY A 134 13.90 -19.85 0.92
CA GLY A 134 12.88 -20.35 1.83
C GLY A 134 11.82 -19.34 2.18
N LYS A 135 11.26 -19.45 3.38
CA LYS A 135 10.22 -18.59 3.90
C LYS A 135 10.75 -17.69 5.01
N LEU A 136 10.42 -16.43 4.94
CA LEU A 136 10.68 -15.45 5.97
C LEU A 136 9.37 -15.02 6.62
N TYR A 137 9.30 -15.06 7.94
CA TYR A 137 8.17 -14.60 8.74
C TYR A 137 8.52 -13.26 9.38
N VAL A 138 7.68 -12.27 9.17
CA VAL A 138 7.89 -10.90 9.63
C VAL A 138 6.79 -10.54 10.63
N SER A 139 7.19 -10.11 11.82
CA SER A 139 6.31 -9.69 12.91
C SER A 139 6.57 -8.24 13.28
N PRO A 140 5.88 -7.28 12.68
CA PRO A 140 5.95 -5.87 13.04
C PRO A 140 4.99 -5.54 14.18
N ILE A 141 5.32 -4.49 14.94
CA ILE A 141 4.41 -3.80 15.85
C ILE A 141 4.21 -2.38 15.35
N MET A 142 2.96 -2.02 15.08
CA MET A 142 2.54 -0.71 14.61
C MET A 142 1.93 0.12 15.72
N ASP A 143 2.36 1.36 15.88
CA ASP A 143 1.69 2.35 16.72
C ASP A 143 0.43 2.87 16.01
N CYS A 144 -0.72 2.79 16.68
CA CYS A 144 -1.98 3.28 16.11
C CYS A 144 -2.03 4.80 15.98
N PHE A 145 -1.23 5.55 16.75
CA PHE A 145 -1.24 7.00 16.74
C PHE A 145 -0.82 7.59 15.40
N ASN A 146 0.30 7.13 14.85
CA ASN A 146 0.87 7.64 13.60
C ASN A 146 1.09 6.58 12.51
N GLY A 147 0.85 5.29 12.81
CA GLY A 147 1.07 4.18 11.89
C GLY A 147 2.55 3.76 11.75
N GLU A 148 3.42 4.24 12.64
CA GLU A 148 4.84 3.90 12.67
C GLU A 148 5.05 2.44 13.09
N ILE A 149 6.00 1.74 12.45
CA ILE A 149 6.46 0.44 12.90
C ILE A 149 7.54 0.64 13.94
N VAL A 150 7.15 0.46 15.21
CA VAL A 150 7.98 0.75 16.39
C VAL A 150 8.86 -0.43 16.83
N ALA A 151 8.59 -1.62 16.34
CA ALA A 151 9.43 -2.80 16.49
C ALA A 151 9.17 -3.79 15.35
N LEU A 152 10.19 -4.57 14.96
CA LEU A 152 10.07 -5.56 13.91
C LEU A 152 11.12 -6.66 14.11
N GLU A 153 10.66 -7.92 14.11
CA GLU A 153 11.52 -9.10 14.11
C GLU A 153 11.19 -9.98 12.89
N MET A 154 12.22 -10.68 12.42
CA MET A 154 12.12 -11.60 11.28
C MET A 154 12.77 -12.93 11.61
N ARG A 155 12.13 -14.05 11.20
CA ARG A 155 12.64 -15.41 11.38
C ARG A 155 12.28 -16.31 10.21
N ASP A 156 13.00 -17.40 10.08
CA ASP A 156 12.73 -18.50 9.13
C ASP A 156 11.55 -19.40 9.58
N ASN A 157 11.04 -19.18 10.78
CA ASN A 157 9.96 -19.98 11.35
C ASN A 157 8.93 -19.12 12.08
N MET A 158 7.66 -19.57 12.09
CA MET A 158 6.53 -18.88 12.69
C MET A 158 6.23 -19.40 14.11
N LYS A 159 7.26 -19.49 14.96
CA LYS A 159 7.09 -19.87 16.35
C LYS A 159 6.74 -18.68 17.24
N LYS A 160 6.21 -18.93 18.46
CA LYS A 160 5.84 -17.89 19.43
C LYS A 160 7.00 -16.97 19.81
N GLU A 161 8.24 -17.44 19.73
CA GLU A 161 9.46 -16.70 20.01
C GLU A 161 9.61 -15.48 19.10
N LEU A 162 9.14 -15.55 17.86
CA LEU A 162 9.13 -14.40 16.93
C LEU A 162 8.35 -13.23 17.53
N CYS A 163 7.09 -13.46 17.96
CA CYS A 163 6.25 -12.43 18.54
C CYS A 163 6.77 -11.94 19.90
N ILE A 164 7.29 -12.86 20.74
CA ILE A 164 7.85 -12.53 22.06
C ILE A 164 9.06 -11.62 21.90
N ASP A 165 9.95 -11.92 20.97
CA ASP A 165 11.15 -11.12 20.76
C ASP A 165 10.82 -9.75 20.15
N THR A 166 9.77 -9.66 19.29
CA THR A 166 9.28 -8.35 18.84
C THR A 166 8.79 -7.49 20.01
N VAL A 167 8.04 -8.07 20.96
CA VAL A 167 7.63 -7.35 22.19
C VAL A 167 8.81 -7.00 23.08
N ARG A 168 9.82 -7.86 23.17
CA ARG A 168 11.06 -7.56 23.91
C ARG A 168 11.82 -6.42 23.26
N GLN A 169 11.91 -6.37 21.95
CA GLN A 169 12.52 -5.27 21.19
C GLN A 169 11.78 -3.97 21.48
N LEU A 170 10.44 -3.96 21.36
CA LEU A 170 9.61 -2.80 21.73
C LEU A 170 9.92 -2.28 23.11
N GLY A 171 9.95 -3.16 24.12
CA GLY A 171 10.18 -2.74 25.49
C GLY A 171 11.63 -2.38 25.83
N ARG A 172 12.62 -2.70 24.97
CA ARG A 172 13.98 -2.17 25.07
C ARG A 172 14.04 -0.72 24.56
N ILE A 173 13.29 -0.44 23.49
CA ILE A 173 13.24 0.90 22.86
C ILE A 173 12.38 1.84 23.73
N TYR A 174 11.23 1.33 24.23
CA TYR A 174 10.25 2.09 25.00
C TYR A 174 10.00 1.40 26.35
N PRO A 175 10.71 1.79 27.42
CA PRO A 175 10.62 1.12 28.72
C PRO A 175 9.26 1.27 29.41
N ASN A 176 8.53 2.35 29.16
CA ASN A 176 7.25 2.63 29.83
C ASN A 176 6.06 2.36 28.90
N LEU A 177 5.54 1.14 28.96
CA LEU A 177 4.39 0.68 28.17
C LEU A 177 3.17 0.33 29.03
N LYS A 178 3.18 0.72 30.31
CA LYS A 178 2.12 0.37 31.25
C LYS A 178 0.77 0.94 30.80
N GLY A 179 -0.22 0.05 30.71
CA GLY A 179 -1.59 0.39 30.31
C GLY A 179 -1.81 0.46 28.79
N ALA A 180 -0.76 0.35 27.97
CA ALA A 180 -0.90 0.29 26.51
C ALA A 180 -1.69 -0.94 26.08
N VAL A 181 -2.59 -0.76 25.11
CA VAL A 181 -3.37 -1.87 24.52
C VAL A 181 -2.59 -2.52 23.38
N PHE A 182 -2.39 -3.83 23.47
CA PHE A 182 -1.68 -4.61 22.47
C PHE A 182 -2.65 -5.56 21.76
N HIS A 183 -3.00 -5.25 20.52
CA HIS A 183 -4.00 -5.97 19.74
C HIS A 183 -3.38 -6.88 18.68
N SER A 184 -3.86 -8.12 18.62
CA SER A 184 -3.46 -9.12 17.63
C SER A 184 -4.64 -9.99 17.20
N ASP A 185 -4.42 -10.85 16.22
CA ASP A 185 -5.31 -11.96 15.94
C ASP A 185 -5.24 -13.05 17.05
N ARG A 186 -6.00 -14.16 16.85
CA ARG A 186 -6.03 -15.30 17.78
C ARG A 186 -5.03 -16.41 17.40
N GLY A 187 -3.97 -16.07 16.68
CA GLY A 187 -2.91 -17.02 16.37
C GLY A 187 -2.35 -17.68 17.64
N SER A 188 -1.94 -18.96 17.53
CA SER A 188 -1.37 -19.72 18.66
C SER A 188 -0.15 -19.03 19.27
N GLN A 189 0.56 -18.24 18.51
CA GLN A 189 1.70 -17.43 18.95
C GLN A 189 1.27 -16.41 20.00
N TYR A 190 0.19 -15.67 19.73
CA TYR A 190 -0.34 -14.58 20.57
C TYR A 190 -1.17 -15.10 21.75
N THR A 191 -1.80 -16.27 21.62
CA THR A 191 -2.57 -16.88 22.72
C THR A 191 -1.73 -17.73 23.67
N SER A 192 -0.43 -17.92 23.39
CA SER A 192 0.48 -18.68 24.24
C SER A 192 0.67 -18.04 25.62
N ALA A 193 0.81 -18.86 26.67
CA ALA A 193 1.05 -18.40 28.03
C ALA A 193 2.34 -17.56 28.14
N ALA A 194 3.39 -17.92 27.38
CA ALA A 194 4.65 -17.19 27.38
C ALA A 194 4.52 -15.78 26.77
N PHE A 195 3.71 -15.63 25.71
CA PHE A 195 3.45 -14.32 25.11
C PHE A 195 2.64 -13.43 26.08
N ARG A 196 1.58 -13.96 26.69
CA ARG A 196 0.78 -13.26 27.70
C ARG A 196 1.62 -12.80 28.91
N ALA A 197 2.51 -13.68 29.38
CA ALA A 197 3.42 -13.33 30.48
C ALA A 197 4.37 -12.18 30.10
N GLU A 198 4.86 -12.13 28.85
CA GLU A 198 5.71 -11.04 28.37
C GLU A 198 4.97 -9.70 28.31
N LEU A 199 3.70 -9.69 27.85
CA LEU A 199 2.87 -8.49 27.88
C LEU A 199 2.59 -8.01 29.30
N SER A 200 2.20 -8.94 30.20
CA SER A 200 1.92 -8.64 31.60
C SER A 200 3.13 -8.09 32.34
N ARG A 201 4.33 -8.64 32.08
CA ARG A 201 5.59 -8.15 32.62
C ARG A 201 5.86 -6.68 32.30
N ARG A 202 5.35 -6.21 31.14
CA ARG A 202 5.46 -4.81 30.71
C ARG A 202 4.26 -3.95 31.08
N GLY A 203 3.26 -4.55 31.77
CA GLY A 203 2.03 -3.87 32.14
C GLY A 203 1.12 -3.52 30.98
N MET A 204 1.29 -4.17 29.81
CA MET A 204 0.42 -4.01 28.66
C MET A 204 -0.85 -4.84 28.79
N VAL A 205 -1.94 -4.38 28.18
CA VAL A 205 -3.24 -5.03 28.16
C VAL A 205 -3.43 -5.72 26.82
N GLN A 206 -3.61 -7.05 26.81
CA GLN A 206 -3.87 -7.79 25.58
C GLN A 206 -5.30 -7.58 25.09
N SER A 207 -5.45 -7.37 23.80
CA SER A 207 -6.71 -7.34 23.07
C SER A 207 -6.62 -8.33 21.88
N LEU A 208 -7.65 -9.14 21.70
CA LEU A 208 -7.69 -10.16 20.64
C LEU A 208 -8.84 -9.90 19.68
N SER A 209 -8.59 -10.03 18.37
CA SER A 209 -9.63 -9.96 17.34
C SER A 209 -10.72 -11.00 17.56
N GLY A 210 -11.95 -10.70 17.17
CA GLY A 210 -13.03 -11.71 17.10
C GLY A 210 -12.71 -12.80 16.07
N THR A 211 -13.13 -14.05 16.32
CA THR A 211 -12.93 -15.15 15.37
C THR A 211 -13.66 -14.86 14.07
N GLY A 212 -12.94 -14.88 12.94
CA GLY A 212 -13.50 -14.58 11.62
C GLY A 212 -13.71 -13.08 11.34
N HIS A 213 -13.29 -12.19 12.24
CA HIS A 213 -13.38 -10.75 12.07
C HIS A 213 -12.05 -10.17 11.57
N CYS A 214 -11.70 -10.43 10.29
CA CYS A 214 -10.47 -9.91 9.66
C CYS A 214 -10.36 -8.37 9.75
N PHE A 215 -11.48 -7.65 9.71
CA PHE A 215 -11.50 -6.19 9.82
C PHE A 215 -11.00 -5.65 11.16
N ASP A 216 -10.88 -6.49 12.19
CA ASP A 216 -10.36 -6.08 13.50
C ASP A 216 -8.83 -5.81 13.45
N ASN A 217 -8.13 -6.23 12.38
CA ASN A 217 -6.73 -5.92 12.14
C ASN A 217 -6.48 -5.25 10.76
N ALA A 218 -7.47 -4.54 10.23
CA ALA A 218 -7.46 -3.98 8.89
C ALA A 218 -6.27 -3.05 8.59
N ARG A 219 -5.74 -2.32 9.60
CA ARG A 219 -4.56 -1.47 9.42
C ARG A 219 -3.29 -2.28 9.17
N MET A 220 -3.12 -3.43 9.84
CA MET A 220 -1.99 -4.34 9.60
C MET A 220 -2.12 -5.02 8.23
N GLU A 221 -3.33 -5.43 7.83
CA GLU A 221 -3.56 -5.98 6.49
C GLU A 221 -3.21 -4.95 5.40
N SER A 222 -3.59 -3.69 5.58
CA SER A 222 -3.24 -2.59 4.67
C SER A 222 -1.74 -2.36 4.60
N PHE A 223 -1.05 -2.35 5.75
CA PHE A 223 0.39 -2.24 5.82
C PHE A 223 1.09 -3.38 5.07
N PHE A 224 0.70 -4.64 5.31
CA PHE A 224 1.29 -5.78 4.59
C PHE A 224 1.01 -5.75 3.09
N ALA A 225 -0.18 -5.32 2.69
CA ALA A 225 -0.50 -5.17 1.28
C ALA A 225 0.43 -4.14 0.61
N THR A 226 0.70 -3.03 1.29
CA THR A 226 1.62 -1.99 0.83
C THR A 226 3.07 -2.50 0.81
N LEU A 227 3.54 -3.10 1.90
CA LEU A 227 4.89 -3.66 2.01
C LEU A 227 5.17 -4.70 0.91
N LYS A 228 4.24 -5.65 0.73
CA LYS A 228 4.36 -6.68 -0.31
C LYS A 228 4.38 -6.09 -1.72
N LYS A 229 3.53 -5.11 -1.97
CA LYS A 229 3.44 -4.46 -3.28
C LYS A 229 4.66 -3.58 -3.58
N GLU A 230 5.13 -2.81 -2.60
CA GLU A 230 6.15 -1.78 -2.84
C GLU A 230 7.58 -2.31 -2.71
N LYS A 231 7.80 -3.40 -1.97
CA LYS A 231 9.13 -3.95 -1.73
C LYS A 231 9.28 -5.41 -2.16
N ILE A 232 8.40 -6.30 -1.70
CA ILE A 232 8.65 -7.74 -1.81
C ILE A 232 8.40 -8.27 -3.21
N TYR A 233 7.37 -7.80 -3.91
CA TYR A 233 7.04 -8.28 -5.26
C TYR A 233 7.81 -7.57 -6.39
N GLN A 234 8.77 -6.72 -6.04
CA GLN A 234 9.62 -5.99 -6.98
C GLN A 234 10.99 -6.65 -7.18
N ILE A 235 11.32 -7.61 -6.34
CA ILE A 235 12.60 -8.34 -6.34
C ILE A 235 12.47 -9.62 -7.15
#